data_a243c5ab5294b6d24253589a13a9d7c9
#
_entry.id   a243c5ab5294b6d24253589a13a9d7c9
#
_cell.length_a   1.000
_cell.length_b   1.000
_cell.length_c   1.000
_cell.angle_alpha   90.00
_cell.angle_beta   90.00
_cell.angle_gamma   90.00
#
_symmetry.space_group_name_H-M   'P 1'
#
loop_
_entity.id
_entity.type
_entity.pdbx_description
1 polymer ?
#
loop_
_entity_poly.entity_id
_entity_poly.type
_entity_poly.pdbx_seq_one_letter_code
_entity_poly.pdbx_strand_id
1 'polypeptide(L)'
;DDEPLARAVLREHLGLHPDVEIVGECANGFEAVKAIAELAPDLVFLDIQMPKLDGFEVVELAGAKTHYVFVTAYDQFALQAFDVHALDYLLKPFDRDRFRDALTRARERIEHRSDADLERKLLALVNDLKPGPQPLERFVIKAGSRVFFLRARDIEWIEAAGNYVKLHVGPETHVFRETMNSIEAKLDPAIFFRIHRSHIVNIERVRELQPW
;
A
#
# COMPACT_ATOMS: atom_id res chain seq x y z
N ASP A 1 -14.33 -9.43 -12.68
CA ASP A 1 -15.75 -9.71 -12.41
C ASP A 1 -16.13 -11.03 -13.07
N ASP A 2 -16.76 -11.95 -12.35
CA ASP A 2 -17.13 -13.26 -12.87
C ASP A 2 -18.41 -13.21 -13.75
N GLU A 3 -19.25 -12.19 -13.55
CA GLU A 3 -20.48 -11.99 -14.30
C GLU A 3 -20.22 -11.37 -15.70
N PRO A 4 -20.53 -12.09 -16.80
CA PRO A 4 -20.32 -11.58 -18.16
C PRO A 4 -21.05 -10.26 -18.45
N LEU A 5 -22.27 -10.11 -17.89
CA LEU A 5 -23.09 -8.90 -18.08
C LEU A 5 -22.47 -7.69 -17.37
N ALA A 6 -21.92 -7.86 -16.17
CA ALA A 6 -21.26 -6.79 -15.46
C ALA A 6 -20.00 -6.32 -16.20
N ARG A 7 -19.20 -7.26 -16.76
CA ARG A 7 -18.05 -6.92 -17.61
C ARG A 7 -18.48 -6.18 -18.89
N ALA A 8 -19.61 -6.59 -19.50
CA ALA A 8 -20.15 -5.91 -20.68
C ALA A 8 -20.57 -4.45 -20.38
N VAL A 9 -21.20 -4.19 -19.24
CA VAL A 9 -21.54 -2.83 -18.77
C VAL A 9 -20.28 -1.99 -18.57
N LEU A 10 -19.26 -2.51 -17.89
CA LEU A 10 -17.97 -1.82 -17.72
C LEU A 10 -17.32 -1.48 -19.07
N ARG A 11 -17.33 -2.45 -20.00
CA ARG A 11 -16.78 -2.25 -21.35
C ARG A 11 -17.53 -1.14 -22.11
N GLU A 12 -18.87 -1.10 -22.02
CA GLU A 12 -19.69 -0.05 -22.63
C GLU A 12 -19.32 1.33 -22.07
N HIS A 13 -19.23 1.45 -20.73
CA HIS A 13 -18.85 2.71 -20.10
C HIS A 13 -17.42 3.14 -20.48
N LEU A 14 -16.44 2.22 -20.43
CA LEU A 14 -15.06 2.50 -20.80
C LEU A 14 -14.90 2.87 -22.27
N GLY A 15 -15.70 2.26 -23.17
CA GLY A 15 -15.67 2.55 -24.59
C GLY A 15 -16.07 3.99 -24.96
N LEU A 16 -16.66 4.75 -24.05
CA LEU A 16 -16.94 6.17 -24.20
C LEU A 16 -15.70 7.07 -23.97
N HIS A 17 -14.59 6.51 -23.53
CA HIS A 17 -13.37 7.20 -23.14
C HIS A 17 -12.21 6.77 -24.04
N PRO A 18 -11.89 7.52 -25.12
CA PRO A 18 -10.89 7.13 -26.13
C PRO A 18 -9.45 7.11 -25.61
N ASP A 19 -9.21 7.69 -24.46
CA ASP A 19 -7.92 7.70 -23.74
C ASP A 19 -7.72 6.46 -22.86
N VAL A 20 -8.71 5.55 -22.79
CA VAL A 20 -8.68 4.34 -21.98
C VAL A 20 -8.59 3.10 -22.86
N GLU A 21 -7.59 2.29 -22.65
CA GLU A 21 -7.39 1.01 -23.31
C GLU A 21 -7.74 -0.15 -22.35
N ILE A 22 -8.61 -1.06 -22.77
CA ILE A 22 -8.91 -2.29 -22.04
C ILE A 22 -7.86 -3.33 -22.42
N VAL A 23 -6.89 -3.57 -21.55
CA VAL A 23 -5.78 -4.50 -21.78
C VAL A 23 -6.11 -5.95 -21.41
N GLY A 24 -7.19 -6.20 -20.66
CA GLY A 24 -7.60 -7.54 -20.28
C GLY A 24 -8.93 -7.59 -19.55
N GLU A 25 -9.57 -8.76 -19.59
CA GLU A 25 -10.78 -9.11 -18.82
C GLU A 25 -10.59 -10.48 -18.19
N CYS A 26 -10.99 -10.63 -16.93
CA CYS A 26 -10.85 -11.85 -16.16
C CYS A 26 -12.20 -12.26 -15.54
N ALA A 27 -12.44 -13.57 -15.47
CA ALA A 27 -13.69 -14.11 -14.94
C ALA A 27 -13.55 -14.70 -13.51
N ASN A 28 -12.39 -14.57 -12.89
CA ASN A 28 -12.14 -14.96 -11.50
C ASN A 28 -10.88 -14.31 -10.96
N GLY A 29 -10.71 -14.32 -9.63
CA GLY A 29 -9.59 -13.66 -8.97
C GLY A 29 -8.22 -14.24 -9.33
N PHE A 30 -8.10 -15.53 -9.58
CA PHE A 30 -6.82 -16.16 -9.96
C PHE A 30 -6.33 -15.69 -11.33
N GLU A 31 -7.23 -15.59 -12.31
CA GLU A 31 -6.92 -15.01 -13.62
C GLU A 31 -6.54 -13.52 -13.49
N ALA A 32 -7.24 -12.79 -12.60
CA ALA A 32 -6.96 -11.38 -12.35
C ALA A 32 -5.54 -11.17 -11.80
N VAL A 33 -5.10 -11.92 -10.79
CA VAL A 33 -3.72 -11.82 -10.25
C VAL A 33 -2.69 -12.06 -11.34
N LYS A 34 -2.89 -13.12 -12.16
CA LYS A 34 -1.99 -13.44 -13.26
C LYS A 34 -1.93 -12.31 -14.30
N ALA A 35 -3.10 -11.82 -14.75
CA ALA A 35 -3.18 -10.76 -15.75
C ALA A 35 -2.58 -9.44 -15.24
N ILE A 36 -2.79 -9.07 -13.97
CA ILE A 36 -2.17 -7.89 -13.36
C ILE A 36 -0.64 -8.00 -13.37
N ALA A 37 -0.09 -9.17 -13.05
CA ALA A 37 1.34 -9.40 -13.05
C ALA A 37 1.98 -9.34 -14.46
N GLU A 38 1.26 -9.84 -15.47
CA GLU A 38 1.75 -9.92 -16.86
C GLU A 38 1.57 -8.60 -17.62
N LEU A 39 0.41 -7.94 -17.44
CA LEU A 39 0.01 -6.78 -18.22
C LEU A 39 0.33 -5.45 -17.53
N ALA A 40 0.59 -5.47 -16.22
CA ALA A 40 0.88 -4.31 -15.39
C ALA A 40 -0.07 -3.10 -15.65
N PRO A 41 -1.42 -3.29 -15.57
CA PRO A 41 -2.37 -2.23 -15.85
C PRO A 41 -2.27 -1.09 -14.83
N ASP A 42 -2.55 0.14 -15.26
CA ASP A 42 -2.59 1.29 -14.36
C ASP A 42 -3.80 1.25 -13.41
N LEU A 43 -4.93 0.72 -13.91
CA LEU A 43 -6.20 0.65 -13.20
C LEU A 43 -6.89 -0.70 -13.40
N VAL A 44 -7.47 -1.23 -12.33
CA VAL A 44 -8.31 -2.44 -12.35
C VAL A 44 -9.68 -2.14 -11.75
N PHE A 45 -10.75 -2.41 -12.48
CA PHE A 45 -12.11 -2.51 -11.95
C PHE A 45 -12.33 -3.94 -11.45
N LEU A 46 -12.58 -4.10 -10.16
CA LEU A 46 -12.51 -5.38 -9.48
C LEU A 46 -13.78 -5.68 -8.70
N ASP A 47 -14.45 -6.79 -9.00
CA ASP A 47 -15.53 -7.25 -8.11
C ASP A 47 -14.93 -7.85 -6.84
N ILE A 48 -15.66 -7.72 -5.75
CA ILE A 48 -15.26 -8.29 -4.47
C ILE A 48 -15.60 -9.79 -4.43
N GLN A 49 -16.80 -10.16 -4.80
CA GLN A 49 -17.21 -11.56 -4.74
C GLN A 49 -16.97 -12.26 -6.09
N MET A 50 -15.88 -12.99 -6.16
CA MET A 50 -15.51 -13.79 -7.30
C MET A 50 -15.11 -15.22 -6.87
N PRO A 51 -15.26 -16.23 -7.76
CA PRO A 51 -14.78 -17.58 -7.51
C PRO A 51 -13.26 -17.64 -7.33
N LYS A 52 -12.79 -18.56 -6.50
CA LYS A 52 -11.38 -18.91 -6.21
C LYS A 52 -10.65 -17.91 -5.31
N LEU A 53 -10.63 -16.64 -5.64
CA LEU A 53 -10.06 -15.54 -4.85
C LEU A 53 -11.04 -14.38 -4.88
N ASP A 54 -11.30 -13.78 -3.73
CA ASP A 54 -12.10 -12.56 -3.65
C ASP A 54 -11.28 -11.32 -4.08
N GLY A 55 -11.96 -10.19 -4.25
CA GLY A 55 -11.31 -8.96 -4.70
C GLY A 55 -10.25 -8.43 -3.74
N PHE A 56 -10.39 -8.66 -2.44
CA PHE A 56 -9.39 -8.22 -1.46
C PHE A 56 -8.15 -9.10 -1.49
N GLU A 57 -8.32 -10.42 -1.65
CA GLU A 57 -7.22 -11.35 -1.85
C GLU A 57 -6.45 -11.05 -3.14
N VAL A 58 -7.15 -10.64 -4.21
CA VAL A 58 -6.50 -10.18 -5.46
C VAL A 58 -5.62 -8.96 -5.20
N VAL A 59 -6.13 -7.94 -4.48
CA VAL A 59 -5.34 -6.73 -4.15
C VAL A 59 -4.12 -7.07 -3.29
N GLU A 60 -4.27 -7.97 -2.32
CA GLU A 60 -3.17 -8.41 -1.46
C GLU A 60 -2.06 -9.12 -2.25
N LEU A 61 -2.45 -10.03 -3.15
CA LEU A 61 -1.51 -10.82 -3.95
C LEU A 61 -0.85 -10.03 -5.08
N ALA A 62 -1.60 -9.16 -5.75
CA ALA A 62 -1.10 -8.37 -6.88
C ALA A 62 -0.27 -7.15 -6.44
N GLY A 63 -0.46 -6.66 -5.20
CA GLY A 63 0.32 -5.59 -4.59
C GLY A 63 -0.05 -4.18 -5.03
N ALA A 64 0.72 -3.20 -4.53
CA ALA A 64 0.36 -1.77 -4.57
C ALA A 64 0.78 -1.01 -5.86
N LYS A 65 1.26 -1.71 -6.89
CA LYS A 65 1.69 -1.05 -8.13
C LYS A 65 0.54 -0.64 -9.05
N THR A 66 -0.60 -1.28 -8.91
CA THR A 66 -1.83 -1.06 -9.68
C THR A 66 -2.86 -0.35 -8.83
N HIS A 67 -3.66 0.51 -9.42
CA HIS A 67 -4.78 1.14 -8.75
C HIS A 67 -6.06 0.30 -8.91
N TYR A 68 -6.92 0.34 -7.89
CA TYR A 68 -8.13 -0.46 -7.85
C TYR A 68 -9.38 0.40 -7.62
N VAL A 69 -10.43 0.10 -8.37
CA VAL A 69 -11.80 0.58 -8.14
C VAL A 69 -12.66 -0.67 -7.94
N PHE A 70 -13.23 -0.83 -6.76
CA PHE A 70 -14.15 -1.94 -6.53
C PHE A 70 -15.50 -1.70 -7.18
N VAL A 71 -16.06 -2.75 -7.82
CA VAL A 71 -17.35 -2.71 -8.51
C VAL A 71 -18.15 -3.91 -8.06
N THR A 72 -19.08 -3.75 -7.13
CA THR A 72 -19.76 -4.88 -6.48
C THR A 72 -21.23 -4.59 -6.16
N ALA A 73 -22.01 -5.65 -5.95
CA ALA A 73 -23.39 -5.55 -5.51
C ALA A 73 -23.56 -5.34 -3.98
N TYR A 74 -22.46 -5.37 -3.22
CA TYR A 74 -22.49 -5.38 -1.76
C TYR A 74 -21.96 -4.06 -1.18
N ASP A 75 -22.76 -3.39 -0.36
CA ASP A 75 -22.42 -2.12 0.30
C ASP A 75 -21.58 -2.29 1.58
N GLN A 76 -21.69 -3.44 2.22
CA GLN A 76 -21.04 -3.74 3.50
C GLN A 76 -19.51 -3.73 3.46
N PHE A 77 -18.90 -3.88 2.29
CA PHE A 77 -17.45 -3.92 2.12
C PHE A 77 -16.81 -2.56 1.84
N ALA A 78 -17.60 -1.48 1.80
CA ALA A 78 -17.09 -0.14 1.50
C ALA A 78 -15.99 0.32 2.49
N LEU A 79 -16.14 0.02 3.79
CA LEU A 79 -15.12 0.34 4.80
C LEU A 79 -13.83 -0.44 4.58
N GLN A 80 -13.92 -1.72 4.25
CA GLN A 80 -12.76 -2.55 3.97
C GLN A 80 -12.01 -2.12 2.71
N ALA A 81 -12.73 -1.58 1.69
CA ALA A 81 -12.11 -1.00 0.50
C ALA A 81 -11.19 0.19 0.82
N PHE A 82 -11.53 1.00 1.84
CA PHE A 82 -10.66 2.06 2.33
C PHE A 82 -9.37 1.53 2.98
N ASP A 83 -9.44 0.41 3.69
CA ASP A 83 -8.28 -0.18 4.36
C ASP A 83 -7.21 -0.68 3.37
N VAL A 84 -7.64 -1.13 2.19
CA VAL A 84 -6.75 -1.56 1.10
C VAL A 84 -6.37 -0.43 0.13
N HIS A 85 -6.73 0.81 0.45
CA HIS A 85 -6.41 2.00 -0.34
C HIS A 85 -6.97 1.97 -1.77
N ALA A 86 -8.16 1.38 -1.96
CA ALA A 86 -8.87 1.48 -3.23
C ALA A 86 -9.14 2.96 -3.57
N LEU A 87 -9.09 3.29 -4.85
CA LEU A 87 -9.35 4.66 -5.30
C LEU A 87 -10.82 5.03 -5.16
N ASP A 88 -11.70 4.06 -5.42
CA ASP A 88 -13.14 4.25 -5.36
C ASP A 88 -13.88 2.93 -5.18
N TYR A 89 -15.19 3.05 -4.94
CA TYR A 89 -16.11 1.95 -4.72
C TYR A 89 -17.42 2.22 -5.49
N LEU A 90 -17.72 1.37 -6.47
CA LEU A 90 -18.92 1.45 -7.29
C LEU A 90 -19.91 0.35 -6.86
N LEU A 91 -21.06 0.76 -6.32
CA LEU A 91 -22.13 -0.18 -5.99
C LEU A 91 -22.99 -0.43 -7.23
N LYS A 92 -23.15 -1.71 -7.61
CA LYS A 92 -24.06 -2.13 -8.69
C LYS A 92 -25.53 -2.04 -8.22
N PRO A 93 -26.47 -1.50 -9.04
CA PRO A 93 -26.24 -0.86 -10.33
C PRO A 93 -25.73 0.58 -10.16
N PHE A 94 -24.78 1.00 -11.00
CA PHE A 94 -24.27 2.37 -11.04
C PHE A 94 -24.63 3.04 -12.36
N ASP A 95 -24.81 4.35 -12.34
CA ASP A 95 -25.06 5.16 -13.53
C ASP A 95 -23.77 5.70 -14.17
N ARG A 96 -23.92 6.33 -15.34
CA ARG A 96 -22.80 6.90 -16.10
C ARG A 96 -22.08 8.01 -15.35
N ASP A 97 -22.79 8.83 -14.60
CA ASP A 97 -22.21 9.95 -13.88
C ASP A 97 -21.32 9.44 -12.73
N ARG A 98 -21.80 8.46 -11.98
CA ARG A 98 -21.03 7.84 -10.90
C ARG A 98 -19.79 7.11 -11.43
N PHE A 99 -19.90 6.41 -12.57
CA PHE A 99 -18.76 5.77 -13.23
C PHE A 99 -17.72 6.80 -13.69
N ARG A 100 -18.17 7.88 -14.35
CA ARG A 100 -17.30 8.97 -14.82
C ARG A 100 -16.54 9.62 -13.66
N ASP A 101 -17.20 9.86 -12.53
CA ASP A 101 -16.56 10.43 -11.34
C ASP A 101 -15.47 9.52 -10.77
N ALA A 102 -15.72 8.20 -10.74
CA ALA A 102 -14.71 7.23 -10.33
C ALA A 102 -13.51 7.19 -11.28
N LEU A 103 -13.77 7.22 -12.59
CA LEU A 103 -12.71 7.24 -13.61
C LEU A 103 -11.91 8.55 -13.57
N THR A 104 -12.55 9.68 -13.31
CA THR A 104 -11.86 10.97 -13.16
C THR A 104 -10.91 10.96 -11.97
N ARG A 105 -11.35 10.48 -10.80
CA ARG A 105 -10.49 10.30 -9.63
C ARG A 105 -9.32 9.35 -9.90
N ALA A 106 -9.56 8.29 -10.68
CA ALA A 106 -8.51 7.36 -11.05
C ALA A 106 -7.45 8.03 -11.94
N ARG A 107 -7.87 8.81 -12.95
CA ARG A 107 -6.95 9.58 -13.82
C ARG A 107 -6.08 10.54 -13.02
N GLU A 108 -6.68 11.39 -12.19
CA GLU A 108 -5.96 12.33 -11.34
C GLU A 108 -4.90 11.62 -10.49
N ARG A 109 -5.22 10.46 -9.95
CA ARG A 109 -4.30 9.70 -9.12
C ARG A 109 -3.16 9.06 -9.90
N ILE A 110 -3.44 8.59 -11.11
CA ILE A 110 -2.45 8.00 -12.02
C ILE A 110 -1.51 9.09 -12.54
N GLU A 111 -2.03 10.25 -12.94
CA GLU A 111 -1.26 11.41 -13.39
C GLU A 111 -0.33 11.92 -12.29
N HIS A 112 -0.83 12.14 -11.09
CA HIS A 112 -0.01 12.55 -9.93
C HIS A 112 1.07 11.52 -9.54
N ARG A 113 0.84 10.24 -9.83
CA ARG A 113 1.86 9.22 -9.64
C ARG A 113 2.99 9.34 -10.66
N SER A 114 2.68 9.66 -11.92
CA SER A 114 3.69 9.86 -12.97
C SER A 114 4.58 11.08 -12.65
N ASP A 115 4.00 12.15 -12.12
CA ASP A 115 4.73 13.33 -11.69
C ASP A 115 5.60 13.04 -10.45
N ALA A 116 5.05 12.35 -9.45
CA ALA A 116 5.79 11.93 -8.26
C ALA A 116 6.89 10.89 -8.58
N ASP A 117 6.68 10.01 -9.56
CA ASP A 117 7.70 9.06 -10.01
C ASP A 117 8.77 9.73 -10.89
N LEU A 118 8.42 10.74 -11.68
CA LEU A 118 9.38 11.59 -12.39
C LEU A 118 10.21 12.43 -11.41
N GLU A 119 9.56 13.07 -10.45
CA GLU A 119 10.22 13.82 -9.39
C GLU A 119 11.12 12.91 -8.54
N ARG A 120 10.67 11.69 -8.22
CA ARG A 120 11.45 10.67 -7.51
C ARG A 120 12.63 10.15 -8.34
N LYS A 121 12.48 9.99 -9.66
CA LYS A 121 13.58 9.65 -10.58
C LYS A 121 14.57 10.80 -10.74
N LEU A 122 14.11 12.04 -10.81
CA LEU A 122 14.96 13.22 -10.81
C LEU A 122 15.70 13.39 -9.48
N LEU A 123 15.00 13.19 -8.34
CA LEU A 123 15.61 13.18 -7.02
C LEU A 123 16.59 12.00 -6.83
N ALA A 124 16.31 10.82 -7.41
CA ALA A 124 17.24 9.69 -7.41
C ALA A 124 18.50 10.00 -8.21
N LEU A 125 18.39 10.62 -9.40
CA LEU A 125 19.54 11.08 -10.19
C LEU A 125 20.36 12.16 -9.47
N VAL A 126 19.70 13.03 -8.70
CA VAL A 126 20.37 14.06 -7.87
C VAL A 126 20.95 13.41 -6.59
N ASN A 127 20.35 12.34 -6.07
CA ASN A 127 20.80 11.62 -4.87
C ASN A 127 21.88 10.58 -5.16
N ASP A 128 22.03 10.10 -6.40
CA ASP A 128 23.23 9.36 -6.84
C ASP A 128 24.52 10.20 -6.75
N LEU A 129 24.36 11.51 -6.53
CA LEU A 129 25.45 12.46 -6.23
C LEU A 129 25.59 12.77 -4.72
N LYS A 130 24.75 12.16 -3.84
CA LYS A 130 24.83 12.32 -2.36
C LYS A 130 24.81 10.96 -1.67
N PRO A 131 25.55 10.76 -0.58
CA PRO A 131 25.67 9.47 0.11
C PRO A 131 24.37 9.10 0.86
N GLY A 132 23.74 7.98 0.45
CA GLY A 132 22.80 7.15 1.21
C GLY A 132 21.37 7.71 1.43
N PRO A 133 20.37 6.81 1.60
CA PRO A 133 19.03 7.20 2.01
C PRO A 133 19.08 7.89 3.38
N GLN A 134 18.47 9.07 3.48
CA GLN A 134 18.39 9.76 4.78
C GLN A 134 17.49 8.95 5.74
N PRO A 135 17.96 8.67 6.95
CA PRO A 135 17.19 7.94 7.95
C PRO A 135 15.89 8.66 8.30
N LEU A 136 14.85 7.90 8.59
CA LEU A 136 13.59 8.46 9.05
C LEU A 136 13.75 9.10 10.44
N GLU A 137 13.50 10.40 10.52
CA GLU A 137 13.50 11.10 11.79
C GLU A 137 12.25 10.86 12.64
N ARG A 138 11.12 10.49 12.00
CA ARG A 138 9.82 10.33 12.68
C ARG A 138 9.01 9.17 12.08
N PHE A 139 8.37 8.42 12.97
CA PHE A 139 7.39 7.39 12.62
C PHE A 139 5.97 7.89 12.86
N VAL A 140 5.04 7.53 11.98
CA VAL A 140 3.61 7.79 12.15
C VAL A 140 2.99 6.55 12.80
N ILE A 141 2.57 6.67 14.05
CA ILE A 141 1.97 5.56 14.82
C ILE A 141 0.46 5.75 14.88
N LYS A 142 -0.28 4.71 14.51
CA LYS A 142 -1.74 4.63 14.71
C LYS A 142 -2.02 3.75 15.92
N ALA A 143 -2.64 4.32 16.95
CA ALA A 143 -3.11 3.60 18.13
C ALA A 143 -4.62 3.83 18.29
N GLY A 144 -5.42 2.88 17.82
CA GLY A 144 -6.87 3.02 17.75
C GLY A 144 -7.28 4.21 16.85
N SER A 145 -8.03 5.16 17.39
CA SER A 145 -8.47 6.39 16.69
C SER A 145 -7.42 7.52 16.74
N ARG A 146 -6.27 7.32 17.38
CA ARG A 146 -5.23 8.36 17.52
C ARG A 146 -4.10 8.11 16.55
N VAL A 147 -3.62 9.19 15.92
CA VAL A 147 -2.39 9.22 15.12
C VAL A 147 -1.43 10.18 15.82
N PHE A 148 -0.21 9.73 16.08
CA PHE A 148 0.82 10.58 16.65
C PHE A 148 2.18 10.30 15.99
N PHE A 149 3.09 11.25 16.15
CA PHE A 149 4.43 11.17 15.58
C PHE A 149 5.42 10.76 16.67
N LEU A 150 6.13 9.67 16.43
CA LEU A 150 7.21 9.19 17.28
C LEU A 150 8.55 9.56 16.64
N ARG A 151 9.43 10.25 17.37
CA ARG A 151 10.77 10.53 16.86
C ARG A 151 11.63 9.28 16.94
N ALA A 152 12.38 8.97 15.88
CA ALA A 152 13.24 7.79 15.87
C ALA A 152 14.20 7.76 17.06
N ARG A 153 14.83 8.88 17.40
CA ARG A 153 15.79 8.99 18.53
C ARG A 153 15.19 8.71 19.91
N ASP A 154 13.86 8.78 20.05
CA ASP A 154 13.18 8.47 21.32
C ASP A 154 12.99 6.97 21.51
N ILE A 155 13.14 6.17 20.45
CA ILE A 155 13.08 4.71 20.48
C ILE A 155 14.35 4.19 21.17
N GLU A 156 14.19 3.38 22.20
CA GLU A 156 15.28 2.75 22.94
C GLU A 156 15.70 1.44 22.28
N TRP A 157 14.72 0.61 21.89
CA TRP A 157 14.95 -0.65 21.18
C TRP A 157 13.71 -1.10 20.44
N ILE A 158 13.88 -2.03 19.49
CA ILE A 158 12.86 -2.55 18.63
C ILE A 158 12.87 -4.08 18.69
N GLU A 159 11.69 -4.68 18.86
CA GLU A 159 11.47 -6.11 18.93
C GLU A 159 10.59 -6.61 17.81
N ALA A 160 10.94 -7.74 17.17
CA ALA A 160 10.12 -8.40 16.19
C ALA A 160 8.87 -9.04 16.82
N ALA A 161 7.72 -8.87 16.19
CA ALA A 161 6.44 -9.45 16.62
C ALA A 161 5.64 -9.96 15.40
N GLY A 162 6.12 -11.03 14.76
CA GLY A 162 5.54 -11.56 13.51
C GLY A 162 5.69 -10.58 12.35
N ASN A 163 4.57 -10.14 11.78
CA ASN A 163 4.53 -9.13 10.71
C ASN A 163 4.55 -7.68 11.22
N TYR A 164 4.81 -7.50 12.51
CA TYR A 164 4.88 -6.22 13.19
C TYR A 164 6.21 -6.10 13.92
N VAL A 165 6.54 -4.88 14.30
CA VAL A 165 7.60 -4.59 15.27
C VAL A 165 7.02 -3.83 16.43
N LYS A 166 7.62 -4.02 17.61
CA LYS A 166 7.31 -3.24 18.81
C LYS A 166 8.42 -2.20 18.99
N LEU A 167 8.04 -0.93 19.05
CA LEU A 167 8.92 0.19 19.31
C LEU A 167 8.82 0.52 20.81
N HIS A 168 9.90 0.40 21.53
CA HIS A 168 9.97 0.66 22.97
C HIS A 168 10.53 2.06 23.21
N VAL A 169 9.76 2.88 23.95
CA VAL A 169 10.04 4.28 24.25
C VAL A 169 9.77 4.53 25.72
N GLY A 170 10.79 4.49 26.56
CA GLY A 170 10.62 4.55 28.01
C GLY A 170 9.65 3.48 28.51
N PRO A 171 8.56 3.85 29.21
CA PRO A 171 7.57 2.88 29.71
C PRO A 171 6.54 2.45 28.64
N GLU A 172 6.53 3.07 27.47
CA GLU A 172 5.54 2.83 26.43
C GLU A 172 6.04 1.87 25.35
N THR A 173 5.12 1.07 24.81
CA THR A 173 5.40 0.17 23.68
C THR A 173 4.37 0.42 22.59
N HIS A 174 4.85 0.70 21.38
CA HIS A 174 4.02 0.96 20.22
C HIS A 174 4.19 -0.15 19.19
N VAL A 175 3.06 -0.68 18.69
CA VAL A 175 3.07 -1.68 17.63
C VAL A 175 3.06 -0.98 16.26
N PHE A 176 4.00 -1.34 15.40
CA PHE A 176 4.14 -0.77 14.06
C PHE A 176 4.18 -1.89 13.02
N ARG A 177 3.38 -1.75 11.95
CA ARG A 177 3.26 -2.78 10.91
C ARG A 177 4.43 -2.68 9.93
N GLU A 178 5.52 -3.32 10.27
CA GLU A 178 6.75 -3.40 9.47
C GLU A 178 7.50 -4.68 9.80
N THR A 179 8.36 -5.12 8.86
CA THR A 179 9.33 -6.19 9.14
C THR A 179 10.62 -5.61 9.72
N MET A 180 11.41 -6.45 10.42
CA MET A 180 12.71 -6.02 10.96
C MET A 180 13.66 -5.52 9.89
N ASN A 181 13.68 -6.14 8.71
CA ASN A 181 14.54 -5.73 7.59
C ASN A 181 14.10 -4.38 7.01
N SER A 182 12.78 -4.17 6.90
CA SER A 182 12.23 -2.93 6.36
C SER A 182 12.47 -1.74 7.29
N ILE A 183 12.29 -1.94 8.61
CA ILE A 183 12.52 -0.86 9.57
C ILE A 183 14.02 -0.55 9.71
N GLU A 184 14.89 -1.56 9.73
CA GLU A 184 16.33 -1.40 9.78
C GLU A 184 16.85 -0.50 8.64
N ALA A 185 16.35 -0.71 7.42
CA ALA A 185 16.72 0.11 6.26
C ALA A 185 16.27 1.58 6.34
N LYS A 186 15.34 1.89 7.24
CA LYS A 186 14.80 3.24 7.46
C LYS A 186 15.44 3.97 8.65
N LEU A 187 16.16 3.26 9.50
CA LEU A 187 16.81 3.80 10.68
C LEU A 187 18.21 4.31 10.37
N ASP A 188 18.69 5.25 11.18
CA ASP A 188 20.06 5.74 11.11
C ASP A 188 21.04 4.64 11.59
N PRO A 189 21.91 4.10 10.71
CA PRO A 189 22.85 3.06 11.08
C PRO A 189 23.94 3.55 12.06
N ALA A 190 24.11 4.86 12.23
CA ALA A 190 24.99 5.45 13.26
C ALA A 190 24.38 5.38 14.67
N ILE A 191 23.05 5.26 14.77
CA ILE A 191 22.32 5.27 16.05
C ILE A 191 21.75 3.89 16.38
N PHE A 192 21.25 3.18 15.36
CA PHE A 192 20.55 1.91 15.55
C PHE A 192 21.37 0.73 15.07
N PHE A 193 21.55 -0.25 15.95
CA PHE A 193 22.33 -1.44 15.66
C PHE A 193 21.49 -2.71 15.83
N ARG A 194 21.48 -3.57 14.82
CA ARG A 194 20.82 -4.87 14.91
C ARG A 194 21.71 -5.87 15.64
N ILE A 195 21.33 -6.22 16.86
CA ILE A 195 22.08 -7.14 17.71
C ILE A 195 21.60 -8.58 17.59
N HIS A 196 20.40 -8.80 17.06
CA HIS A 196 19.80 -10.11 16.85
C HIS A 196 18.80 -10.08 15.69
N ARG A 197 18.45 -11.25 15.12
CA ARG A 197 17.43 -11.35 14.07
C ARG A 197 16.09 -10.70 14.47
N SER A 198 15.79 -10.61 15.76
CA SER A 198 14.55 -10.05 16.32
C SER A 198 14.75 -8.77 17.14
N HIS A 199 15.95 -8.21 17.24
CA HIS A 199 16.22 -7.04 18.07
C HIS A 199 17.16 -6.04 17.40
N ILE A 200 16.74 -4.75 17.42
CA ILE A 200 17.56 -3.58 17.08
C ILE A 200 17.61 -2.69 18.32
N VAL A 201 18.75 -2.15 18.65
CA VAL A 201 18.95 -1.25 19.80
C VAL A 201 19.43 0.11 19.36
N ASN A 202 19.02 1.14 20.08
CA ASN A 202 19.55 2.50 19.96
C ASN A 202 20.78 2.60 20.85
N ILE A 203 21.97 2.72 20.26
CA ILE A 203 23.25 2.74 20.99
C ILE A 203 23.39 3.95 21.90
N GLU A 204 22.74 5.09 21.58
CA GLU A 204 22.74 6.30 22.44
C GLU A 204 21.93 6.10 23.75
N ARG A 205 21.07 5.06 23.79
CA ARG A 205 20.24 4.70 24.96
C ARG A 205 20.82 3.57 25.76
N VAL A 206 21.91 2.93 25.32
CA VAL A 206 22.61 1.88 26.07
C VAL A 206 23.34 2.51 27.25
N ARG A 207 23.06 2.04 28.46
CA ARG A 207 23.68 2.55 29.69
C ARG A 207 24.82 1.70 30.18
N GLU A 208 24.75 0.39 29.96
CA GLU A 208 25.73 -0.55 30.48
C GLU A 208 25.78 -1.80 29.62
N LEU A 209 26.97 -2.37 29.46
CA LEU A 209 27.22 -3.68 28.85
C LEU A 209 27.94 -4.56 29.88
N GLN A 210 27.36 -5.72 30.20
CA GLN A 210 27.99 -6.69 31.09
C GLN A 210 28.50 -7.85 30.27
N PRO A 211 29.76 -8.28 30.44
CA PRO A 211 30.26 -9.50 29.81
C PRO A 211 29.55 -10.71 30.45
N TRP A 212 29.34 -11.76 29.66
CA TRP A 212 28.79 -13.05 30.09
C TRP A 212 29.83 -13.78 30.91
#